data_295092a46c19b0efdd74818e07e24d1a
#
_entry.id   295092a46c19b0efdd74818e07e24d1a
#
_cell.length_a   1.000
_cell.length_b   1.000
_cell.length_c   1.000
_cell.angle_alpha   90.00
_cell.angle_beta   90.00
_cell.angle_gamma   90.00
#
_symmetry.space_group_name_H-M   'P 1'
#
loop_
_entity.id
_entity.type
_entity.pdbx_description
1 polymer ?
#
loop_
_entity_poly.entity_id
_entity_poly.type
_entity_poly.pdbx_seq_one_letter_code
_entity_poly.pdbx_strand_id
1 'polypeptide(L)' 'MSIYVAVKETDKERLLGAYSRLDDAYRAFKEQTDVRPLSYVRQAFKNGQPYALLGVSHQTLYKLYRFDER' A
#
# COMPACT_ATOMS: atom_id res chain seq x y z
N MET A 1 2.28 -5.82 -16.68
CA MET A 1 1.08 -5.57 -15.87
C MET A 1 1.46 -5.60 -14.40
N SER A 2 0.98 -4.65 -13.63
CA SER A 2 1.32 -4.56 -12.21
C SER A 2 0.13 -4.92 -11.35
N ILE A 3 0.41 -5.54 -10.19
CA ILE A 3 -0.60 -5.83 -9.20
C ILE A 3 -0.20 -5.10 -7.91
N TYR A 4 -1.15 -4.44 -7.30
CA TYR A 4 -0.93 -3.69 -6.07
C TYR A 4 -1.64 -4.40 -4.92
N VAL A 5 -0.92 -4.66 -3.86
CA VAL A 5 -1.43 -5.41 -2.71
C VAL A 5 -1.42 -4.53 -1.49
N ALA A 6 -2.59 -4.32 -0.91
CA ALA A 6 -2.75 -3.52 0.30
C ALA A 6 -2.66 -4.45 1.51
N VAL A 7 -1.76 -4.12 2.44
CA VAL A 7 -1.48 -4.94 3.61
C VAL A 7 -1.55 -4.11 4.88
N LYS A 8 -2.20 -4.67 5.88
CA LYS A 8 -2.20 -4.15 7.24
C LYS A 8 -1.39 -5.13 8.10
N GLU A 9 -0.26 -4.69 8.60
CA GLU A 9 0.64 -5.53 9.37
C GLU A 9 0.56 -5.18 10.85
N THR A 10 0.15 -6.17 11.64
CA THR A 10 0.12 -6.07 13.10
C THR A 10 0.92 -7.24 13.65
N ASP A 11 0.42 -7.92 14.68
CA ASP A 11 1.00 -9.20 15.12
C ASP A 11 0.92 -10.23 14.01
N LYS A 12 -0.11 -10.09 13.16
CA LYS A 12 -0.32 -10.95 12.02
C LYS A 12 -0.52 -10.09 10.79
N GLU A 13 0.12 -10.48 9.71
CA GLU A 13 -0.06 -9.80 8.44
C GLU A 13 -1.48 -10.07 7.92
N ARG A 14 -2.18 -9.00 7.55
CA ARG A 14 -3.51 -9.09 6.97
C ARG A 14 -3.54 -8.50 5.59
N LEU A 15 -3.96 -9.29 4.63
CA LEU A 15 -4.16 -8.84 3.28
C LEU A 15 -5.50 -8.09 3.22
N LEU A 16 -5.45 -6.82 2.85
CA LEU A 16 -6.66 -6.02 2.67
C LEU A 16 -7.25 -6.21 1.27
N GLY A 17 -6.41 -6.43 0.28
CA GLY A 17 -6.87 -6.68 -1.07
C GLY A 17 -5.75 -6.60 -2.08
N ALA A 18 -6.03 -7.12 -3.27
CA ALA A 18 -5.11 -7.06 -4.40
C ALA A 18 -5.84 -6.37 -5.56
N TYR A 19 -5.17 -5.46 -6.24
CA TYR A 19 -5.80 -4.59 -7.23
C TYR A 19 -4.90 -4.43 -8.44
N SER A 20 -5.49 -4.26 -9.60
CA SER A 20 -4.75 -4.01 -10.83
C SER A 20 -4.38 -2.53 -11.00
N ARG A 21 -5.00 -1.65 -10.22
CA ARG A 21 -4.75 -0.21 -10.32
C ARG A 21 -4.34 0.34 -8.96
N LEU A 22 -3.35 1.24 -8.99
CA LEU A 22 -2.84 1.87 -7.77
C LEU A 22 -3.93 2.64 -7.03
N ASP A 23 -4.76 3.38 -7.77
CA ASP A 23 -5.83 4.17 -7.15
C ASP A 23 -6.79 3.31 -6.34
N ASP A 24 -7.13 2.14 -6.88
CA ASP A 24 -8.04 1.22 -6.20
C ASP A 24 -7.39 0.63 -4.96
N ALA A 25 -6.12 0.27 -5.05
CA ALA A 25 -5.38 -0.25 -3.91
C ALA A 25 -5.27 0.79 -2.80
N TYR A 26 -5.03 2.05 -3.18
CA TYR A 26 -4.93 3.14 -2.22
C TYR A 26 -6.26 3.34 -1.47
N ARG A 27 -7.39 3.14 -2.14
CA ARG A 27 -8.70 3.26 -1.52
C ARG A 27 -8.95 2.24 -0.42
N ALA A 28 -8.21 1.14 -0.43
CA ALA A 28 -8.32 0.15 0.64
C ALA A 28 -7.95 0.75 2.00
N PHE A 29 -7.21 1.85 1.99
CA PHE A 29 -6.82 2.55 3.22
C PHE A 29 -7.67 3.78 3.51
N LYS A 30 -8.76 3.97 2.76
CA LYS A 30 -9.56 5.19 2.86
C LYS A 30 -10.13 5.43 4.26
N GLU A 31 -10.45 4.37 4.96
CA GLU A 31 -11.00 4.47 6.32
C GLU A 31 -9.93 4.69 7.37
N GLN A 32 -8.68 4.59 6.98
CA GLN A 32 -7.57 4.80 7.89
C GLN A 32 -7.24 6.28 7.92
N THR A 33 -7.03 6.81 9.12
CA THR A 33 -6.58 8.19 9.28
C THR A 33 -5.05 8.22 9.18
N ASP A 34 -4.51 9.37 8.82
CA ASP A 34 -3.08 9.63 8.83
C ASP A 34 -2.26 8.81 7.84
N VAL A 35 -2.88 8.37 6.75
CA VAL A 35 -2.12 7.73 5.68
C VAL A 35 -1.50 8.81 4.78
N ARG A 36 -0.34 8.49 4.21
CA ARG A 36 0.35 9.42 3.33
C ARG A 36 -0.43 9.61 2.04
N PRO A 37 -0.28 10.76 1.38
CA PRO A 37 -1.03 11.04 0.15
C PRO A 37 -0.60 10.11 -0.99
N LEU A 38 -1.50 9.95 -1.96
CA LEU A 38 -1.25 9.10 -3.11
C LEU A 38 -0.01 9.51 -3.89
N SER A 39 0.28 10.82 -3.93
CA SER A 39 1.47 11.31 -4.60
C SER A 39 2.75 10.75 -4.01
N TYR A 40 2.79 10.58 -2.70
CA TYR A 40 3.93 9.98 -2.02
C TYR A 40 4.10 8.51 -2.45
N VAL A 41 3.00 7.78 -2.53
CA VAL A 41 3.01 6.37 -2.93
C VAL A 41 3.49 6.24 -4.38
N ARG A 42 2.98 7.08 -5.26
CA ARG A 42 3.40 7.08 -6.66
C ARG A 42 4.90 7.35 -6.78
N GLN A 43 5.40 8.31 -6.01
CA GLN A 43 6.82 8.64 -6.05
C GLN A 43 7.68 7.48 -5.58
N ALA A 44 7.24 6.78 -4.52
CA ALA A 44 7.97 5.62 -4.02
C ALA A 44 8.11 4.54 -5.08
N PHE A 45 7.02 4.25 -5.79
CA PHE A 45 7.06 3.24 -6.83
C PHE A 45 7.85 3.71 -8.06
N LYS A 46 7.78 5.00 -8.37
CA LYS A 46 8.57 5.58 -9.45
C LYS A 46 10.07 5.46 -9.15
N ASN A 47 10.44 5.53 -7.88
CA ASN A 47 11.84 5.39 -7.46
C ASN A 47 12.29 3.93 -7.40
N GLY A 48 11.40 2.99 -7.75
CA GLY A 48 11.76 1.58 -7.81
C GLY A 48 11.60 0.82 -6.50
N GLN A 49 10.95 1.41 -5.51
CA GLN A 49 10.75 0.71 -4.24
C GLN A 49 9.69 -0.39 -4.40
N PRO A 50 9.91 -1.56 -3.76
CA PRO A 50 8.95 -2.66 -3.86
C PRO A 50 7.66 -2.43 -3.08
N TYR A 51 7.69 -1.53 -2.10
CA TYR A 51 6.50 -1.20 -1.33
C TYR A 51 6.57 0.24 -0.85
N ALA A 52 5.42 0.77 -0.45
CA ALA A 52 5.32 2.10 0.15
C ALA A 52 4.69 1.96 1.53
N LEU A 53 5.31 2.57 2.52
CA LEU A 53 4.77 2.62 3.87
C LEU A 53 3.82 3.80 3.97
N LEU A 54 2.52 3.52 4.08
CA LEU A 54 1.49 4.54 4.09
C LEU A 54 1.30 5.18 5.45
N GLY A 55 1.51 4.40 6.51
CA GLY A 55 1.35 4.95 7.84
C GLY A 55 1.65 3.94 8.92
N VAL A 56 1.81 4.45 10.14
CA VAL A 56 2.02 3.64 11.34
C VAL A 56 1.05 4.14 12.40
N SER A 57 0.30 3.23 13.01
CA SER A 57 -0.63 3.59 14.06
C SER A 57 -0.74 2.44 15.05
N HIS A 58 -0.44 2.70 16.32
CA HIS A 58 -0.59 1.72 17.40
C HIS A 58 0.01 0.35 17.07
N GLN A 59 1.28 0.31 16.67
CA GLN A 59 1.97 -0.93 16.30
C GLN A 59 1.44 -1.57 15.02
N THR A 60 0.62 -0.85 14.27
CA THR A 60 0.11 -1.33 12.99
C THR A 60 0.82 -0.59 11.86
N LEU A 61 1.30 -1.33 10.87
CA LEU A 61 1.91 -0.78 9.68
C LEU A 61 0.96 -0.94 8.50
N TYR A 62 0.77 0.13 7.76
CA TYR A 62 -0.05 0.10 6.54
C TYR A 62 0.90 0.18 5.36
N LYS A 63 0.95 -0.88 4.58
CA LYS A 63 1.88 -1.00 3.45
C LYS A 63 1.14 -1.28 2.16
N LEU A 64 1.68 -0.77 1.06
CA LEU A 64 1.18 -1.04 -0.27
C LEU A 64 2.33 -1.59 -1.10
N TYR A 65 2.19 -2.84 -1.52
CA TYR A 65 3.20 -3.52 -2.33
C TYR A 65 2.86 -3.42 -3.80
N ARG A 66 3.88 -3.42 -4.62
CA ARG A 66 3.74 -3.48 -6.07
C ARG A 66 4.47 -4.71 -6.60
N PHE A 67 3.76 -5.52 -7.33
CA PHE A 67 4.33 -6.68 -8.01
C PHE A 67 4.15 -6.50 -9.49
N ASP A 68 5.24 -6.57 -10.24
CA ASP A 68 5.21 -6.48 -11.69
C ASP A 68 5.25 -7.86 -12.29
N GLU A 69 4.29 -8.14 -13.14
CA GLU A 69 4.18 -9.40 -13.84
C GLU A 69 4.87 -9.26 -15.19
N ARG A 70 5.76 -10.21 -15.49
CA ARG A 70 6.51 -10.21 -16.75
C ARG A 70 5.83 -11.06 -17.80
#